data_bf0909ef4b690916f06af3f2c7a2ee65
#
_entry.id   bf0909ef4b690916f06af3f2c7a2ee65
#
_cell.length_a   1.000
_cell.length_b   1.000
_cell.length_c   1.000
_cell.angle_alpha   90.00
_cell.angle_beta   90.00
_cell.angle_gamma   90.00
#
_symmetry.space_group_name_H-M   'P 1'
#
loop_
_entity.id
_entity.type
_entity.pdbx_description
1 polymer ?
#
loop_
_entity_poly.entity_id
_entity_poly.type
_entity_poly.pdbx_seq_one_letter_code
_entity_poly.pdbx_strand_id
1 'polypeptide(L)'
;MPEPLVIHRTAQAALIAALMVFGAQAVAADPPLKKKPVAKAPAKPAAPGYKAGAPLPAATPEQIEAAELVYVGHYECEFDQAIDIKHHEAQLGYVDVQFGKAGYLMKPVLSSTGAIRLEDMRGETLMVQIGSKSMLLNTKTGRRLVDECVSPKQREAVEAAKQAEAAKTAAVAAEQQAQAASAAASAASAAAVTAANAASAASAAAAGGLAQPALPAAPPVPQVPQVPKPAIQLPSLPGK
;
A
#
# COMPACT_ATOMS: atom_id res chain seq x y z
N MET A 1 27.10 41.87 24.49
CA MET A 1 26.32 42.69 23.56
C MET A 1 26.90 42.49 22.21
N PRO A 2 26.21 41.82 21.37
CA PRO A 2 26.14 42.21 19.96
C PRO A 2 24.68 42.22 19.48
N GLU A 3 24.41 43.04 18.51
CA GLU A 3 23.14 43.50 18.02
C GLU A 3 22.40 42.46 17.16
N PRO A 4 21.04 42.55 17.03
CA PRO A 4 20.25 41.67 16.20
C PRO A 4 20.24 42.13 14.72
N LEU A 5 20.53 41.20 13.83
CA LEU A 5 20.47 41.37 12.37
C LEU A 5 19.00 41.36 11.90
N VAL A 6 18.41 42.56 11.77
CA VAL A 6 17.13 42.80 11.15
C VAL A 6 17.40 43.19 9.69
N ILE A 7 17.41 42.29 8.77
CA ILE A 7 17.38 42.62 7.34
C ILE A 7 16.64 41.52 6.53
N HIS A 8 15.74 41.99 5.65
CA HIS A 8 15.07 41.31 4.51
C HIS A 8 13.72 40.63 4.72
N ARG A 9 12.72 41.45 5.03
CA ARG A 9 11.30 41.08 4.83
C ARG A 9 10.54 41.99 3.84
N THR A 10 11.20 42.57 2.84
CA THR A 10 10.53 43.53 1.92
C THR A 10 10.64 43.21 0.42
N ALA A 11 10.90 42.01 -0.01
CA ALA A 11 11.06 41.70 -1.43
C ALA A 11 10.13 40.60 -2.00
N GLN A 12 9.08 40.17 -1.31
CA GLN A 12 8.18 39.12 -1.81
C GLN A 12 6.70 39.55 -2.01
N ALA A 13 6.38 40.84 -1.91
CA ALA A 13 5.00 41.32 -2.05
C ALA A 13 4.62 41.82 -3.47
N ALA A 14 5.47 41.71 -4.48
CA ALA A 14 5.23 42.29 -5.81
C ALA A 14 4.99 41.32 -6.95
N LEU A 15 4.80 40.02 -6.72
CA LEU A 15 4.67 39.01 -7.80
C LEU A 15 3.36 38.22 -7.80
N ILE A 16 2.35 38.62 -7.02
CA ILE A 16 1.04 37.92 -6.93
C ILE A 16 -0.11 38.67 -7.64
N ALA A 17 0.14 39.82 -8.23
CA ALA A 17 -0.92 40.65 -8.84
C ALA A 17 -1.14 40.43 -10.35
N ALA A 18 -0.49 39.50 -11.03
CA ALA A 18 -0.54 39.39 -12.49
C ALA A 18 -1.15 38.07 -13.04
N LEU A 19 -1.85 37.24 -12.26
CA LEU A 19 -2.41 35.96 -12.73
C LEU A 19 -3.92 35.80 -12.50
N MET A 20 -4.69 36.86 -12.39
CA MET A 20 -6.14 36.81 -12.19
C MET A 20 -6.94 37.28 -13.41
N VAL A 21 -6.46 37.06 -14.60
CA VAL A 21 -7.27 37.27 -15.81
C VAL A 21 -6.97 36.14 -16.78
N PHE A 22 -7.65 35.02 -16.69
CA PHE A 22 -8.00 34.13 -17.80
C PHE A 22 -8.72 32.88 -17.27
N GLY A 23 -9.95 32.70 -17.72
CA GLY A 23 -10.56 31.37 -17.65
C GLY A 23 -11.96 31.28 -17.02
N ALA A 24 -12.92 32.07 -17.51
CA ALA A 24 -14.33 31.62 -17.45
C ALA A 24 -14.48 30.47 -18.45
N GLN A 25 -14.12 29.26 -18.05
CA GLN A 25 -14.52 28.07 -18.78
C GLN A 25 -15.89 27.66 -18.28
N ALA A 26 -16.84 27.66 -19.21
CA ALA A 26 -18.18 27.14 -19.02
C ALA A 26 -18.04 25.67 -18.57
N VAL A 27 -18.39 25.40 -17.32
CA VAL A 27 -18.60 24.04 -16.82
C VAL A 27 -19.83 23.51 -17.54
N ALA A 28 -19.63 22.72 -18.58
CA ALA A 28 -20.69 21.91 -19.16
C ALA A 28 -21.18 20.97 -18.05
N ALA A 29 -22.40 21.16 -17.61
CA ALA A 29 -23.05 20.29 -16.65
C ALA A 29 -23.14 18.89 -17.25
N ASP A 30 -22.42 17.94 -16.69
CA ASP A 30 -22.59 16.52 -16.97
C ASP A 30 -24.04 16.11 -16.70
N PRO A 31 -24.70 15.40 -17.61
CA PRO A 31 -26.05 14.90 -17.38
C PRO A 31 -26.03 13.96 -16.16
N PRO A 32 -27.07 13.98 -15.30
CA PRO A 32 -27.09 13.16 -14.10
C PRO A 32 -27.05 11.69 -14.50
N LEU A 33 -25.95 11.00 -14.15
CA LEU A 33 -25.82 9.56 -14.23
C LEU A 33 -26.99 8.94 -13.46
N LYS A 34 -27.94 8.36 -14.19
CA LYS A 34 -29.01 7.54 -13.60
C LYS A 34 -28.33 6.45 -12.78
N LYS A 35 -28.32 6.60 -11.45
CA LYS A 35 -27.89 5.56 -10.52
C LYS A 35 -28.73 4.32 -10.82
N LYS A 36 -28.13 3.30 -11.45
CA LYS A 36 -28.74 1.98 -11.53
C LYS A 36 -29.07 1.56 -10.10
N PRO A 37 -30.31 1.08 -9.82
CA PRO A 37 -30.61 0.55 -8.50
C PRO A 37 -29.62 -0.59 -8.26
N VAL A 38 -28.74 -0.42 -7.27
CA VAL A 38 -27.92 -1.52 -6.74
C VAL A 38 -28.94 -2.50 -6.19
N ALA A 39 -29.04 -3.66 -6.85
CA ALA A 39 -29.86 -4.74 -6.39
C ALA A 39 -29.43 -5.03 -4.94
N LYS A 40 -30.31 -4.74 -3.98
CA LYS A 40 -30.13 -5.11 -2.59
C LYS A 40 -29.90 -6.61 -2.59
N ALA A 41 -28.67 -7.04 -2.26
CA ALA A 41 -28.41 -8.44 -1.95
C ALA A 41 -29.47 -8.88 -0.93
N PRO A 42 -30.07 -10.05 -1.08
CA PRO A 42 -31.09 -10.53 -0.16
C PRO A 42 -30.48 -10.46 1.26
N ALA A 43 -31.09 -9.65 2.12
CA ALA A 43 -30.71 -9.59 3.52
C ALA A 43 -30.85 -11.00 4.07
N LYS A 44 -29.71 -11.59 4.46
CA LYS A 44 -29.70 -12.86 5.19
C LYS A 44 -30.66 -12.66 6.37
N PRO A 45 -31.66 -13.55 6.60
CA PRO A 45 -32.60 -13.35 7.68
C PRO A 45 -31.82 -13.17 8.99
N ALA A 46 -32.11 -12.10 9.72
CA ALA A 46 -31.52 -11.85 11.02
C ALA A 46 -31.80 -13.10 11.88
N ALA A 47 -30.75 -13.71 12.39
CA ALA A 47 -30.92 -14.83 13.33
C ALA A 47 -31.77 -14.35 14.48
N PRO A 48 -32.73 -15.15 14.96
CA PRO A 48 -33.57 -14.79 16.10
C PRO A 48 -32.65 -14.42 17.28
N GLY A 49 -32.82 -13.20 17.81
CA GLY A 49 -31.95 -12.67 18.85
C GLY A 49 -31.81 -13.65 20.02
N TYR A 50 -30.56 -13.99 20.34
CA TYR A 50 -30.25 -14.84 21.48
C TYR A 50 -30.76 -14.22 22.77
N LYS A 51 -31.53 -14.99 23.54
CA LYS A 51 -31.95 -14.60 24.90
C LYS A 51 -30.85 -15.04 25.87
N ALA A 52 -30.34 -14.12 26.68
CA ALA A 52 -29.33 -14.44 27.69
C ALA A 52 -29.80 -15.64 28.53
N GLY A 53 -28.96 -16.68 28.64
CA GLY A 53 -29.29 -17.93 29.35
C GLY A 53 -29.92 -19.02 28.49
N ALA A 54 -30.22 -18.81 27.23
CA ALA A 54 -30.61 -19.90 26.33
C ALA A 54 -29.37 -20.76 25.96
N PRO A 55 -29.57 -22.09 25.72
CA PRO A 55 -28.44 -22.91 25.25
C PRO A 55 -27.93 -22.39 23.93
N LEU A 56 -26.58 -22.27 23.81
CA LEU A 56 -25.91 -21.82 22.59
C LEU A 56 -26.02 -22.89 21.50
N PRO A 57 -26.27 -22.50 20.26
CA PRO A 57 -26.15 -23.43 19.14
C PRO A 57 -24.74 -24.02 19.07
N ALA A 58 -24.62 -25.27 18.67
CA ALA A 58 -23.31 -25.86 18.43
C ALA A 58 -22.58 -25.05 17.33
N ALA A 59 -21.32 -24.73 17.57
CA ALA A 59 -20.49 -24.03 16.57
C ALA A 59 -20.22 -24.94 15.38
N THR A 60 -20.25 -24.38 14.17
CA THR A 60 -19.81 -25.10 12.97
C THR A 60 -18.29 -25.20 12.93
N PRO A 61 -17.70 -26.14 12.16
CA PRO A 61 -16.25 -26.20 12.01
C PRO A 61 -15.64 -24.88 11.52
N GLU A 62 -16.28 -24.20 10.56
CA GLU A 62 -15.85 -22.92 10.04
C GLU A 62 -15.90 -21.80 11.09
N GLN A 63 -16.87 -21.86 12.00
CA GLN A 63 -16.97 -20.93 13.12
C GLN A 63 -15.85 -21.16 14.14
N ILE A 64 -15.48 -22.40 14.39
CA ILE A 64 -14.37 -22.75 15.29
C ILE A 64 -13.06 -22.26 14.69
N GLU A 65 -12.83 -22.53 13.41
CA GLU A 65 -11.66 -22.02 12.69
C GLU A 65 -11.59 -20.48 12.72
N ALA A 66 -12.70 -19.81 12.48
CA ALA A 66 -12.76 -18.36 12.58
C ALA A 66 -12.46 -17.85 13.99
N ALA A 67 -12.88 -18.59 15.03
CA ALA A 67 -12.63 -18.24 16.43
C ALA A 67 -11.14 -18.33 16.80
N GLU A 68 -10.40 -19.28 16.24
CA GLU A 68 -8.96 -19.40 16.44
C GLU A 68 -8.17 -18.21 15.85
N LEU A 69 -8.71 -17.59 14.81
CA LEU A 69 -8.10 -16.43 14.16
C LEU A 69 -8.42 -15.10 14.87
N VAL A 70 -9.36 -15.10 15.82
CA VAL A 70 -9.73 -13.88 16.56
C VAL A 70 -8.54 -13.37 17.36
N TYR A 71 -8.25 -12.08 17.21
CA TYR A 71 -7.31 -11.43 18.11
C TYR A 71 -7.98 -11.24 19.46
N VAL A 72 -7.59 -12.04 20.44
CA VAL A 72 -8.06 -11.95 21.82
C VAL A 72 -7.14 -11.09 22.66
N GLY A 73 -7.63 -10.59 23.80
CA GLY A 73 -6.88 -9.78 24.75
C GLY A 73 -7.46 -8.40 24.96
N HIS A 74 -6.67 -7.54 25.56
CA HIS A 74 -7.01 -6.15 25.85
C HIS A 74 -6.72 -5.25 24.66
N TYR A 75 -7.66 -4.37 24.31
CA TYR A 75 -7.56 -3.41 23.21
C TYR A 75 -7.59 -2.00 23.76
N GLU A 76 -6.67 -1.19 23.31
CA GLU A 76 -6.68 0.25 23.48
C GLU A 76 -7.40 0.88 22.30
N CYS A 77 -8.38 1.73 22.57
CA CYS A 77 -9.24 2.34 21.56
C CYS A 77 -9.14 3.88 21.62
N GLU A 78 -9.84 4.56 20.69
CA GLU A 78 -9.98 6.02 20.73
C GLU A 78 -10.62 6.50 22.05
N PHE A 79 -10.33 7.75 22.45
CA PHE A 79 -10.87 8.41 23.64
C PHE A 79 -10.64 7.66 24.96
N ASP A 80 -9.48 7.02 25.11
CA ASP A 80 -9.11 6.23 26.29
C ASP A 80 -10.12 5.12 26.64
N GLN A 81 -10.82 4.65 25.64
CA GLN A 81 -11.73 3.51 25.79
C GLN A 81 -10.96 2.20 25.61
N ALA A 82 -11.53 1.12 26.14
CA ALA A 82 -10.93 -0.18 26.03
C ALA A 82 -11.98 -1.25 25.75
N ILE A 83 -11.55 -2.30 25.06
CA ILE A 83 -12.32 -3.54 24.85
C ILE A 83 -11.48 -4.71 25.32
N ASP A 84 -12.11 -5.65 26.02
CA ASP A 84 -11.52 -6.94 26.36
C ASP A 84 -12.22 -8.05 25.60
N ILE A 85 -11.42 -8.92 24.96
CA ILE A 85 -11.92 -10.07 24.18
C ILE A 85 -11.33 -11.35 24.72
N LYS A 86 -12.18 -12.33 24.95
CA LYS A 86 -11.80 -13.68 25.42
C LYS A 86 -12.56 -14.75 24.64
N HIS A 87 -11.95 -15.93 24.50
CA HIS A 87 -12.71 -17.08 24.08
C HIS A 87 -13.77 -17.42 25.13
N HIS A 88 -14.97 -17.82 24.67
CA HIS A 88 -16.04 -18.20 25.59
C HIS A 88 -15.71 -19.52 26.26
N GLU A 89 -15.71 -19.54 27.60
CA GLU A 89 -15.25 -20.70 28.38
C GLU A 89 -16.17 -21.93 28.25
N ALA A 90 -17.47 -21.71 28.13
CA ALA A 90 -18.45 -22.79 28.13
C ALA A 90 -18.62 -23.49 26.78
N GLN A 91 -18.26 -22.83 25.68
CA GLN A 91 -18.46 -23.37 24.33
C GLN A 91 -17.48 -22.83 23.32
N LEU A 92 -16.76 -23.74 22.66
CA LEU A 92 -15.82 -23.41 21.58
C LEU A 92 -16.56 -22.72 20.42
N GLY A 93 -15.82 -21.86 19.69
CA GLY A 93 -16.34 -21.16 18.53
C GLY A 93 -17.10 -19.88 18.87
N TYR A 94 -17.17 -19.48 20.14
CA TYR A 94 -17.73 -18.21 20.59
C TYR A 94 -16.68 -17.36 21.31
N VAL A 95 -16.91 -16.06 21.34
CA VAL A 95 -16.05 -15.10 22.03
C VAL A 95 -16.89 -14.14 22.87
N ASP A 96 -16.36 -13.79 24.02
CA ASP A 96 -16.92 -12.75 24.89
C ASP A 96 -16.19 -11.44 24.60
N VAL A 97 -16.96 -10.39 24.34
CA VAL A 97 -16.45 -9.03 24.10
C VAL A 97 -17.00 -8.12 25.20
N GLN A 98 -16.12 -7.51 25.97
CA GLN A 98 -16.48 -6.58 27.03
C GLN A 98 -16.11 -5.15 26.61
N PHE A 99 -17.11 -4.27 26.57
CA PHE A 99 -16.91 -2.84 26.30
C PHE A 99 -17.54 -2.02 27.42
N GLY A 100 -16.73 -1.42 28.25
CA GLY A 100 -17.18 -0.74 29.46
C GLY A 100 -17.96 -1.68 30.37
N LYS A 101 -19.25 -1.39 30.62
CA LYS A 101 -20.14 -2.24 31.41
C LYS A 101 -20.96 -3.24 30.57
N ALA A 102 -20.87 -3.16 29.25
CA ALA A 102 -21.63 -4.00 28.35
C ALA A 102 -20.83 -5.23 27.92
N GLY A 103 -21.41 -6.41 28.12
CA GLY A 103 -20.86 -7.69 27.65
C GLY A 103 -21.64 -8.19 26.43
N TYR A 104 -20.93 -8.69 25.45
CA TYR A 104 -21.49 -9.24 24.22
C TYR A 104 -20.94 -10.64 24.00
N LEU A 105 -21.85 -11.60 23.81
CA LEU A 105 -21.48 -12.93 23.34
C LEU A 105 -21.53 -12.93 21.81
N MET A 106 -20.41 -13.18 21.18
CA MET A 106 -20.27 -13.01 19.75
C MET A 106 -19.86 -14.29 19.04
N LYS A 107 -20.37 -14.43 17.82
CA LYS A 107 -20.03 -15.50 16.90
C LYS A 107 -19.04 -14.96 15.85
N PRO A 108 -17.82 -15.51 15.77
CA PRO A 108 -16.87 -15.13 14.74
C PRO A 108 -17.27 -15.69 13.36
N VAL A 109 -17.06 -14.87 12.34
CA VAL A 109 -17.27 -15.20 10.94
C VAL A 109 -16.11 -14.64 10.13
N LEU A 110 -15.41 -15.48 9.40
CA LEU A 110 -14.35 -15.05 8.50
C LEU A 110 -14.93 -14.43 7.23
N SER A 111 -14.52 -13.22 6.92
CA SER A 111 -14.89 -12.55 5.67
C SER A 111 -13.99 -12.99 4.52
N SER A 112 -14.51 -12.95 3.29
CA SER A 112 -13.71 -13.18 2.07
C SER A 112 -12.53 -12.22 1.90
N THR A 113 -12.54 -11.08 2.60
CA THR A 113 -11.45 -10.10 2.61
C THR A 113 -10.38 -10.37 3.67
N GLY A 114 -10.52 -11.47 4.44
CA GLY A 114 -9.64 -11.78 5.57
C GLY A 114 -9.96 -11.02 6.86
N ALA A 115 -10.96 -10.14 6.87
CA ALA A 115 -11.45 -9.50 8.08
C ALA A 115 -12.26 -10.51 8.92
N ILE A 116 -12.10 -10.49 10.24
CA ILE A 116 -12.89 -11.30 11.16
C ILE A 116 -14.05 -10.45 11.66
N ARG A 117 -15.25 -10.94 11.47
CA ARG A 117 -16.48 -10.30 11.96
C ARG A 117 -16.96 -11.07 13.19
N LEU A 118 -17.14 -10.38 14.31
CA LEU A 118 -17.73 -10.91 15.51
C LEU A 118 -19.17 -10.41 15.58
N GLU A 119 -20.13 -11.29 15.30
CA GLU A 119 -21.55 -10.97 15.25
C GLU A 119 -22.18 -11.27 16.61
N ASP A 120 -22.73 -10.25 17.29
CA ASP A 120 -23.46 -10.43 18.56
C ASP A 120 -24.63 -11.38 18.37
N MET A 121 -24.77 -12.32 19.27
CA MET A 121 -25.89 -13.31 19.27
C MET A 121 -27.26 -12.66 19.32
N ARG A 122 -27.39 -11.43 19.85
CA ARG A 122 -28.62 -10.63 19.82
C ARG A 122 -28.85 -9.89 18.48
N GLY A 123 -27.85 -9.87 17.59
CA GLY A 123 -27.90 -9.19 16.32
C GLY A 123 -27.90 -7.67 16.43
N GLU A 124 -27.39 -7.11 17.53
CA GLU A 124 -27.40 -5.67 17.80
C GLU A 124 -26.04 -5.02 17.58
N THR A 125 -24.98 -5.81 17.72
CA THR A 125 -23.62 -5.32 17.72
C THR A 125 -22.76 -6.18 16.81
N LEU A 126 -21.81 -5.55 16.16
CA LEU A 126 -20.82 -6.18 15.30
C LEU A 126 -19.44 -5.62 15.64
N MET A 127 -18.49 -6.48 15.89
CA MET A 127 -17.10 -6.08 15.93
C MET A 127 -16.40 -6.55 14.65
N VAL A 128 -15.60 -5.69 14.06
CA VAL A 128 -14.78 -6.00 12.88
C VAL A 128 -13.32 -5.90 13.28
N GLN A 129 -12.57 -6.97 13.04
CA GLN A 129 -11.13 -7.01 13.25
C GLN A 129 -10.44 -7.12 11.88
N ILE A 130 -9.51 -6.22 11.62
CA ILE A 130 -8.57 -6.28 10.49
C ILE A 130 -7.14 -6.31 11.02
N GLY A 131 -6.17 -6.53 10.16
CA GLY A 131 -4.77 -6.69 10.60
C GLY A 131 -4.18 -5.49 11.34
N SER A 132 -4.71 -4.27 11.11
CA SER A 132 -4.18 -3.04 11.72
C SER A 132 -4.99 -2.50 12.87
N LYS A 133 -6.30 -2.71 12.89
CA LYS A 133 -7.22 -2.18 13.90
C LYS A 133 -8.52 -2.95 13.99
N SER A 134 -9.33 -2.61 14.97
CA SER A 134 -10.67 -3.16 15.16
C SER A 134 -11.65 -2.05 15.49
N MET A 135 -12.94 -2.30 15.26
CA MET A 135 -14.01 -1.36 15.57
C MET A 135 -15.27 -2.10 16.02
N LEU A 136 -16.04 -1.47 16.90
CA LEU A 136 -17.31 -1.96 17.38
C LEU A 136 -18.45 -1.07 16.90
N LEU A 137 -19.48 -1.68 16.31
CA LEU A 137 -20.60 -0.97 15.68
C LEU A 137 -21.92 -1.49 16.24
N ASN A 138 -22.90 -0.59 16.33
CA ASN A 138 -24.29 -1.00 16.51
C ASN A 138 -24.92 -1.21 15.12
N THR A 139 -25.34 -2.44 14.84
CA THR A 139 -25.88 -2.84 13.53
C THR A 139 -27.27 -2.28 13.24
N LYS A 140 -28.07 -2.01 14.28
CA LYS A 140 -29.43 -1.46 14.13
C LYS A 140 -29.41 0.01 13.75
N THR A 141 -28.51 0.77 14.35
CA THR A 141 -28.42 2.23 14.14
C THR A 141 -27.34 2.62 13.14
N GLY A 142 -26.47 1.69 12.75
CA GLY A 142 -25.30 1.96 11.90
C GLY A 142 -24.24 2.82 12.59
N ARG A 143 -24.33 3.06 13.89
CA ARG A 143 -23.39 3.90 14.64
C ARG A 143 -22.17 3.11 15.08
N ARG A 144 -20.99 3.71 14.98
CA ARG A 144 -19.80 3.23 15.66
C ARG A 144 -19.96 3.47 17.16
N LEU A 145 -19.70 2.46 17.95
CA LEU A 145 -19.64 2.54 19.40
C LEU A 145 -18.24 2.97 19.85
N VAL A 146 -17.22 2.40 19.20
CA VAL A 146 -15.82 2.75 19.40
C VAL A 146 -15.00 2.31 18.17
N ASP A 147 -13.97 3.07 17.82
CA ASP A 147 -13.07 2.81 16.69
C ASP A 147 -11.60 2.84 17.14
N GLU A 148 -10.69 2.64 16.18
CA GLU A 148 -9.22 2.64 16.39
C GLU A 148 -8.76 1.70 17.51
N CYS A 149 -9.49 0.63 17.75
CA CYS A 149 -9.13 -0.37 18.77
C CYS A 149 -7.96 -1.22 18.27
N VAL A 150 -6.87 -1.25 19.01
CA VAL A 150 -5.65 -1.98 18.64
C VAL A 150 -5.23 -2.91 19.78
N SER A 151 -5.13 -4.20 19.48
CA SER A 151 -4.54 -5.19 20.37
C SER A 151 -3.01 -5.15 20.30
N PRO A 152 -2.29 -5.66 21.31
CA PRO A 152 -0.83 -5.79 21.24
C PRO A 152 -0.35 -6.54 19.99
N LYS A 153 -1.02 -7.62 19.61
CA LYS A 153 -0.70 -8.41 18.41
C LYS A 153 -0.89 -7.63 17.11
N GLN A 154 -1.93 -6.82 17.01
CA GLN A 154 -2.13 -5.93 15.84
C GLN A 154 -1.06 -4.85 15.79
N ARG A 155 -0.65 -4.29 16.93
CA ARG A 155 0.43 -3.30 17.00
C ARG A 155 1.75 -3.88 16.50
N GLU A 156 2.12 -5.06 16.97
CA GLU A 156 3.31 -5.78 16.49
C GLU A 156 3.26 -6.03 14.98
N ALA A 157 2.11 -6.47 14.46
CA ALA A 157 1.95 -6.72 13.03
C ALA A 157 2.09 -5.43 12.19
N VAL A 158 1.55 -4.31 12.66
CA VAL A 158 1.70 -3.00 12.00
C VAL A 158 3.15 -2.52 12.02
N GLU A 159 3.84 -2.66 13.14
CA GLU A 159 5.25 -2.27 13.23
C GLU A 159 6.14 -3.18 12.35
N ALA A 160 5.89 -4.48 12.34
CA ALA A 160 6.59 -5.40 11.44
C ALA A 160 6.35 -5.06 9.95
N ALA A 161 5.11 -4.70 9.59
CA ALA A 161 4.78 -4.28 8.23
C ALA A 161 5.49 -2.99 7.84
N LYS A 162 5.55 -1.99 8.72
CA LYS A 162 6.30 -0.74 8.50
C LYS A 162 7.80 -0.99 8.31
N GLN A 163 8.39 -1.85 9.13
CA GLN A 163 9.81 -2.22 9.02
C GLN A 163 10.10 -2.94 7.68
N ALA A 164 9.22 -3.86 7.27
CA ALA A 164 9.35 -4.55 6.00
C ALA A 164 9.24 -3.59 4.80
N GLU A 165 8.36 -2.61 4.87
CA GLU A 165 8.20 -1.58 3.83
C GLU A 165 9.42 -0.66 3.76
N ALA A 166 9.93 -0.22 4.92
CA ALA A 166 11.15 0.58 5.01
C ALA A 166 12.36 -0.17 4.44
N ALA A 167 12.48 -1.47 4.75
CA ALA A 167 13.55 -2.31 4.21
C ALA A 167 13.47 -2.44 2.67
N LYS A 168 12.28 -2.63 2.12
CA LYS A 168 12.06 -2.66 0.66
C LYS A 168 12.45 -1.35 0.01
N THR A 169 12.03 -0.23 0.59
CA THR A 169 12.37 1.10 0.07
C THR A 169 13.88 1.34 0.09
N ALA A 170 14.55 0.95 1.18
CA ALA A 170 16.00 1.04 1.29
C ALA A 170 16.72 0.16 0.26
N ALA A 171 16.24 -1.06 0.02
CA ALA A 171 16.81 -1.96 -0.98
C ALA A 171 16.69 -1.38 -2.39
N VAL A 172 15.53 -0.84 -2.76
CA VAL A 172 15.33 -0.18 -4.07
C VAL A 172 16.27 1.03 -4.23
N ALA A 173 16.41 1.84 -3.18
CA ALA A 173 17.33 2.98 -3.21
C ALA A 173 18.79 2.53 -3.36
N ALA A 174 19.20 1.47 -2.71
CA ALA A 174 20.55 0.92 -2.83
C ALA A 174 20.83 0.38 -4.25
N GLU A 175 19.88 -0.29 -4.86
CA GLU A 175 20.00 -0.76 -6.26
C GLU A 175 20.12 0.40 -7.23
N GLN A 176 19.33 1.46 -7.06
CA GLN A 176 19.41 2.66 -7.88
C GLN A 176 20.78 3.35 -7.75
N GLN A 177 21.31 3.44 -6.54
CA GLN A 177 22.64 4.00 -6.31
C GLN A 177 23.74 3.13 -6.96
N ALA A 178 23.65 1.82 -6.86
CA ALA A 178 24.60 0.91 -7.49
C ALA A 178 24.57 1.02 -9.02
N GLN A 179 23.38 1.13 -9.61
CA GLN A 179 23.22 1.34 -11.05
C GLN A 179 23.81 2.70 -11.49
N ALA A 180 23.56 3.77 -10.73
CA ALA A 180 24.12 5.09 -11.01
C ALA A 180 25.65 5.08 -10.91
N ALA A 181 26.21 4.42 -9.92
CA ALA A 181 27.65 4.29 -9.75
C ALA A 181 28.28 3.50 -10.91
N SER A 182 27.66 2.41 -11.36
CA SER A 182 28.15 1.63 -12.50
C SER A 182 28.08 2.40 -13.81
N ALA A 183 27.02 3.18 -14.02
CA ALA A 183 26.89 4.06 -15.20
C ALA A 183 27.97 5.16 -15.20
N ALA A 184 28.22 5.76 -14.03
CA ALA A 184 29.28 6.76 -13.89
C ALA A 184 30.70 6.19 -14.17
N ALA A 185 30.95 4.97 -13.66
CA ALA A 185 32.21 4.27 -13.93
C ALA A 185 32.42 3.96 -15.43
N SER A 186 31.35 3.53 -16.11
CA SER A 186 31.35 3.27 -17.54
C SER A 186 31.62 4.55 -18.36
N ALA A 187 30.96 5.64 -17.95
CA ALA A 187 31.18 6.95 -18.59
C ALA A 187 32.61 7.45 -18.39
N ALA A 188 33.17 7.30 -17.21
CA ALA A 188 34.57 7.66 -16.93
C ALA A 188 35.56 6.84 -17.77
N SER A 189 35.32 5.53 -17.91
CA SER A 189 36.14 4.66 -18.75
C SER A 189 36.08 5.05 -20.21
N ALA A 190 34.89 5.40 -20.73
CA ALA A 190 34.74 5.88 -22.11
C ALA A 190 35.46 7.20 -22.34
N ALA A 191 35.39 8.13 -21.39
CA ALA A 191 36.10 9.40 -21.45
C ALA A 191 37.64 9.22 -21.47
N ALA A 192 38.13 8.29 -20.64
CA ALA A 192 39.57 7.97 -20.61
C ALA A 192 40.09 7.39 -21.95
N VAL A 193 39.31 6.50 -22.57
CA VAL A 193 39.63 5.95 -23.90
C VAL A 193 39.65 7.05 -24.96
N THR A 194 38.66 7.95 -24.91
CA THR A 194 38.62 9.08 -25.87
C THR A 194 39.81 10.00 -25.70
N ALA A 195 40.22 10.32 -24.48
CA ALA A 195 41.39 11.12 -24.18
C ALA A 195 42.71 10.47 -24.66
N ALA A 196 42.83 9.14 -24.43
CA ALA A 196 44.00 8.39 -24.90
C ALA A 196 44.10 8.35 -26.42
N ASN A 197 43.00 8.21 -27.14
CA ASN A 197 42.93 8.25 -28.59
C ASN A 197 43.27 9.64 -29.14
N ALA A 198 42.83 10.72 -28.51
CA ALA A 198 43.17 12.09 -28.87
C ALA A 198 44.67 12.39 -28.68
N ALA A 199 45.27 11.89 -27.58
CA ALA A 199 46.70 12.05 -27.33
C ALA A 199 47.53 11.28 -28.34
N SER A 200 47.11 10.08 -28.74
CA SER A 200 47.79 9.28 -29.78
C SER A 200 47.71 9.95 -31.16
N ALA A 201 46.56 10.55 -31.51
CA ALA A 201 46.40 11.30 -32.76
C ALA A 201 47.27 12.56 -32.80
N ALA A 202 47.41 13.27 -31.69
CA ALA A 202 48.28 14.44 -31.58
C ALA A 202 49.78 14.07 -31.73
N SER A 203 50.20 12.94 -31.19
CA SER A 203 51.56 12.42 -31.33
C SER A 203 51.89 12.00 -32.77
N ALA A 204 50.90 11.39 -33.48
CA ALA A 204 51.05 11.00 -34.88
C ALA A 204 51.15 12.22 -35.81
N ALA A 205 50.41 13.33 -35.50
CA ALA A 205 50.48 14.58 -36.25
C ALA A 205 51.83 15.29 -36.09
N ALA A 206 52.51 15.12 -34.94
CA ALA A 206 53.83 15.71 -34.70
C ALA A 206 54.99 14.96 -35.38
N ALA A 207 54.77 13.67 -35.71
CA ALA A 207 55.83 12.84 -36.37
C ALA A 207 55.68 12.70 -37.87
N GLY A 208 54.66 13.28 -38.51
CA GLY A 208 54.30 13.05 -39.90
C GLY A 208 54.60 14.20 -40.82
N GLY A 209 55.89 14.65 -40.93
CA GLY A 209 56.42 15.30 -42.15
C GLY A 209 57.06 14.23 -43.02
N LEU A 210 56.44 14.01 -44.20
CA LEU A 210 56.93 13.23 -45.34
C LEU A 210 56.46 11.81 -45.54
N ALA A 211 55.87 11.64 -46.72
CA ALA A 211 55.49 10.40 -47.41
C ALA A 211 54.14 9.78 -47.18
N GLN A 212 53.24 9.98 -48.15
CA GLN A 212 52.06 9.24 -48.44
C GLN A 212 52.43 7.86 -49.01
N PRO A 213 52.00 6.76 -48.40
CA PRO A 213 51.82 5.53 -49.16
C PRO A 213 50.32 5.19 -49.21
N ALA A 214 49.97 4.50 -50.30
CA ALA A 214 48.67 4.12 -50.79
C ALA A 214 47.77 3.43 -49.69
N LEU A 215 46.50 3.76 -49.74
CA LEU A 215 45.40 3.15 -48.92
C LEU A 215 45.32 1.62 -49.16
N PRO A 216 45.42 0.79 -48.13
CA PRO A 216 44.91 -0.56 -48.20
C PRO A 216 43.39 -0.56 -47.99
N ALA A 217 42.71 -1.44 -48.75
CA ALA A 217 41.27 -1.63 -48.72
C ALA A 217 40.73 -1.93 -47.32
N ALA A 218 39.60 -1.32 -47.00
CA ALA A 218 38.88 -1.51 -45.72
C ALA A 218 38.51 -2.97 -45.51
N PRO A 219 38.72 -3.53 -44.31
CA PRO A 219 38.23 -4.87 -43.95
C PRO A 219 36.71 -4.87 -43.85
N PRO A 220 36.05 -6.01 -44.14
CA PRO A 220 34.59 -6.14 -44.10
C PRO A 220 34.08 -5.94 -42.67
N VAL A 221 33.03 -5.13 -42.53
CA VAL A 221 32.35 -4.84 -41.28
C VAL A 221 31.74 -6.17 -40.72
N PRO A 222 32.01 -6.53 -39.49
CA PRO A 222 31.36 -7.70 -38.86
C PRO A 222 29.86 -7.47 -38.82
N GLN A 223 29.08 -8.40 -39.41
CA GLN A 223 27.64 -8.41 -39.27
C GLN A 223 27.27 -8.72 -37.83
N VAL A 224 26.57 -7.78 -37.17
CA VAL A 224 25.97 -7.97 -35.86
C VAL A 224 24.94 -9.08 -35.98
N PRO A 225 24.99 -10.14 -35.12
CA PRO A 225 23.97 -11.15 -35.12
C PRO A 225 22.61 -10.53 -34.79
N GLN A 226 21.63 -10.72 -35.66
CA GLN A 226 20.27 -10.32 -35.41
C GLN A 226 19.70 -11.21 -34.28
N VAL A 227 19.40 -10.59 -33.13
CA VAL A 227 18.69 -11.25 -32.04
C VAL A 227 17.27 -11.58 -32.51
N PRO A 228 16.84 -12.86 -32.47
CA PRO A 228 15.48 -13.20 -32.84
C PRO A 228 14.49 -12.54 -31.87
N LYS A 229 13.50 -11.85 -32.45
CA LYS A 229 12.37 -11.28 -31.71
C LYS A 229 11.64 -12.40 -30.96
N PRO A 230 11.42 -12.31 -29.64
CA PRO A 230 10.60 -13.29 -28.94
C PRO A 230 9.16 -13.20 -29.46
N ALA A 231 8.64 -14.33 -29.98
CA ALA A 231 7.24 -14.47 -30.31
C ALA A 231 6.42 -14.49 -29.01
N ILE A 232 5.69 -13.42 -28.75
CA ILE A 232 4.70 -13.39 -27.66
C ILE A 232 3.50 -14.22 -28.12
N GLN A 233 3.43 -15.47 -27.67
CA GLN A 233 2.23 -16.28 -27.77
C GLN A 233 1.22 -15.82 -26.71
N LEU A 234 0.15 -15.18 -27.17
CA LEU A 234 -1.03 -14.93 -26.32
C LEU A 234 -1.72 -16.27 -26.06
N PRO A 235 -2.05 -16.61 -24.79
CA PRO A 235 -2.87 -17.77 -24.51
C PRO A 235 -4.29 -17.53 -25.03
N SER A 236 -4.78 -18.47 -25.83
CA SER A 236 -6.16 -18.54 -26.31
C SER A 236 -7.10 -18.72 -25.12
N LEU A 237 -8.04 -17.82 -24.92
CA LEU A 237 -9.15 -17.98 -23.99
C LEU A 237 -10.06 -19.12 -24.46
N PRO A 238 -10.44 -20.09 -23.61
CA PRO A 238 -11.48 -21.05 -23.98
C PRO A 238 -12.82 -20.33 -23.96
N GLY A 239 -13.48 -20.34 -25.13
CA GLY A 239 -14.86 -19.93 -25.26
C GLY A 239 -15.80 -21.00 -24.66
N LYS A 240 -16.66 -20.57 -23.77
CA LYS A 240 -18.10 -20.82 -23.62
C LYS A 240 -18.60 -20.14 -22.35
#